data_b8907cbbbb3eec0d5914814aaa08fefe
#
_entry.id   b8907cbbbb3eec0d5914814aaa08fefe
#
_cell.length_a   1.000
_cell.length_b   1.000
_cell.length_c   1.000
_cell.angle_alpha   90.00
_cell.angle_beta   90.00
_cell.angle_gamma   90.00
#
_symmetry.space_group_name_H-M   'P 1'
#
loop_
_entity.id
_entity.type
_entity.pdbx_description
1 polymer ?
#
loop_
_entity_poly.entity_id
_entity_poly.type
_entity_poly.pdbx_seq_one_letter_code
_entity_poly.pdbx_strand_id
1 'polypeptide(L)'
;MASVNQSRELRIIPISLADEIQPRNSLADKLLQAMKHQNLSLAAGDILIVKHKIASKAEDQFVSLDKINPSLSSRRWARRYNLDARVTEVALAESKRVVRRKRGVLITETRHGLVCANSGVDVSNVNGGRHALLLPKDPDRSAARLQRELNTRLKLSIPVIITDSFGRPWREGLTEVAIGIAGMHALHDYRGRRDSHGYPLRVTIEAVADELACAAGLVCGKLTRTPACIIRGFQYRPGRGRARDLIRPAATDLFR
;
A
#
# COMPACT_ATOMS: atom_id res chain seq x y z
N MET A 1 -41.21 -6.89 9.77
CA MET A 1 -40.48 -5.80 10.48
C MET A 1 -39.03 -5.85 10.04
N ALA A 2 -38.57 -4.91 9.23
CA ALA A 2 -37.19 -4.81 8.83
C ALA A 2 -36.38 -4.44 10.07
N SER A 3 -35.40 -5.27 10.45
CA SER A 3 -34.47 -4.94 11.51
C SER A 3 -33.77 -3.65 11.14
N VAL A 4 -33.91 -2.62 11.94
CA VAL A 4 -33.15 -1.38 11.86
C VAL A 4 -31.68 -1.81 11.89
N ASN A 5 -31.01 -1.61 10.76
CA ASN A 5 -29.59 -1.90 10.63
C ASN A 5 -28.90 -0.97 11.63
N GLN A 6 -28.47 -1.52 12.78
CA GLN A 6 -27.65 -0.76 13.73
C GLN A 6 -26.46 -0.23 12.95
N SER A 7 -26.34 1.10 12.86
CA SER A 7 -25.20 1.77 12.23
C SER A 7 -23.94 1.26 12.94
N ARG A 8 -23.15 0.44 12.22
CA ARG A 8 -21.93 -0.11 12.78
C ARG A 8 -20.89 0.98 12.77
N GLU A 9 -20.36 1.27 13.95
CA GLU A 9 -19.25 2.20 14.08
C GLU A 9 -18.02 1.62 13.38
N LEU A 10 -17.34 2.42 12.56
CA LEU A 10 -16.04 2.13 11.99
C LEU A 10 -14.97 2.90 12.76
N ARG A 11 -14.01 2.18 13.35
CA ARG A 11 -12.88 2.77 14.09
C ARG A 11 -11.58 2.54 13.35
N ILE A 12 -10.78 3.61 13.21
CA ILE A 12 -9.43 3.55 12.66
C ILE A 12 -8.46 3.89 13.79
N ILE A 13 -7.71 2.89 14.24
CA ILE A 13 -6.89 2.96 15.45
C ILE A 13 -5.42 2.99 15.03
N PRO A 14 -4.71 4.11 15.19
CA PRO A 14 -3.31 4.24 14.78
C PRO A 14 -2.39 3.37 15.65
N ILE A 15 -1.33 2.82 15.03
CA ILE A 15 -0.24 2.12 15.71
C ILE A 15 1.04 2.89 15.45
N SER A 16 1.56 3.56 16.47
CA SER A 16 2.82 4.30 16.40
C SER A 16 3.99 3.40 16.74
N LEU A 17 5.11 3.57 16.03
CA LEU A 17 6.35 2.87 16.31
C LEU A 17 7.33 3.83 17.01
N ALA A 18 7.85 3.41 18.16
CA ALA A 18 8.90 4.15 18.88
C ALA A 18 10.22 4.11 18.09
N ASP A 19 10.59 2.92 17.61
CA ASP A 19 11.83 2.66 16.90
C ASP A 19 11.62 2.56 15.39
N GLU A 20 12.66 2.86 14.67
CA GLU A 20 12.72 2.62 13.23
C GLU A 20 12.89 1.13 12.92
N ILE A 21 12.16 0.65 11.92
CA ILE A 21 12.31 -0.73 11.43
C ILE A 21 13.66 -0.86 10.72
N GLN A 22 14.44 -1.85 11.16
CA GLN A 22 15.72 -2.21 10.58
C GLN A 22 15.60 -3.45 9.68
N PRO A 23 16.54 -3.65 8.74
CA PRO A 23 16.60 -4.87 7.96
C PRO A 23 16.53 -6.13 8.83
N ARG A 24 15.78 -7.12 8.36
CA ARG A 24 15.56 -8.42 9.02
C ARG A 24 14.80 -8.37 10.35
N ASN A 25 14.26 -7.22 10.77
CA ASN A 25 13.36 -7.19 11.90
C ASN A 25 12.11 -8.06 11.61
N SER A 26 11.62 -8.79 12.62
CA SER A 26 10.29 -9.35 12.56
C SER A 26 9.26 -8.23 12.66
N LEU A 27 8.55 -7.96 11.56
CA LEU A 27 7.54 -6.91 11.53
C LEU A 27 6.37 -7.23 12.45
N ALA A 28 6.02 -8.51 12.60
CA ALA A 28 5.01 -8.96 13.54
C ALA A 28 5.40 -8.64 14.99
N ASP A 29 6.66 -8.92 15.37
CA ASP A 29 7.14 -8.61 16.73
C ASP A 29 7.10 -7.12 17.03
N LYS A 30 7.60 -6.30 16.10
CA LYS A 30 7.61 -4.85 16.25
C LYS A 30 6.21 -4.27 16.39
N LEU A 31 5.25 -4.74 15.59
CA LEU A 31 3.86 -4.30 15.67
C LEU A 31 3.17 -4.77 16.94
N LEU A 32 3.36 -6.02 17.36
CA LEU A 32 2.79 -6.55 18.61
C LEU A 32 3.35 -5.82 19.82
N GLN A 33 4.67 -5.56 19.85
CA GLN A 33 5.31 -4.78 20.89
C GLN A 33 4.75 -3.35 20.96
N ALA A 34 4.63 -2.68 19.80
CA ALA A 34 4.08 -1.33 19.73
C ALA A 34 2.62 -1.28 20.19
N MET A 35 1.80 -2.25 19.80
CA MET A 35 0.42 -2.34 20.27
C MET A 35 0.36 -2.54 21.79
N LYS A 36 1.20 -3.42 22.36
CA LYS A 36 1.27 -3.64 23.81
C LYS A 36 1.61 -2.35 24.56
N HIS A 37 2.58 -1.56 24.10
CA HIS A 37 2.95 -0.28 24.72
C HIS A 37 1.83 0.78 24.65
N GLN A 38 0.93 0.66 23.70
CA GLN A 38 -0.20 1.58 23.52
C GLN A 38 -1.52 1.02 24.09
N ASN A 39 -1.48 -0.10 24.83
CA ASN A 39 -2.66 -0.81 25.35
C ASN A 39 -3.67 -1.16 24.24
N LEU A 40 -3.16 -1.47 23.05
CA LEU A 40 -3.94 -1.90 21.90
C LEU A 40 -3.86 -3.42 21.73
N SER A 41 -4.92 -4.02 21.25
CA SER A 41 -4.98 -5.43 20.88
C SER A 41 -5.79 -5.62 19.60
N LEU A 42 -5.40 -6.61 18.81
CA LEU A 42 -6.20 -7.09 17.68
C LEU A 42 -7.31 -8.00 18.21
N ALA A 43 -8.48 -7.87 17.61
CA ALA A 43 -9.65 -8.70 17.88
C ALA A 43 -10.13 -9.40 16.58
N ALA A 44 -10.97 -10.40 16.73
CA ALA A 44 -11.60 -11.04 15.57
C ALA A 44 -12.41 -9.99 14.76
N GLY A 45 -12.26 -10.01 13.46
CA GLY A 45 -12.90 -9.05 12.55
C GLY A 45 -12.10 -7.77 12.29
N ASP A 46 -10.99 -7.54 12.99
CA ASP A 46 -10.09 -6.42 12.70
C ASP A 46 -9.33 -6.65 11.38
N ILE A 47 -8.93 -5.57 10.74
CA ILE A 47 -8.06 -5.54 9.58
C ILE A 47 -6.82 -4.72 9.95
N LEU A 48 -5.64 -5.25 9.69
CA LEU A 48 -4.37 -4.54 9.88
C LEU A 48 -3.93 -3.88 8.59
N ILE A 49 -3.76 -2.56 8.61
CA ILE A 49 -3.21 -1.80 7.48
C ILE A 49 -1.78 -1.38 7.81
N VAL A 50 -0.87 -1.57 6.87
CA VAL A 50 0.57 -1.33 7.06
C VAL A 50 1.13 -0.55 5.87
N LYS A 51 1.85 0.55 6.13
CA LYS A 51 2.59 1.28 5.09
C LYS A 51 3.72 0.40 4.54
N HIS A 52 3.88 0.37 3.21
CA HIS A 52 4.91 -0.45 2.57
C HIS A 52 6.32 -0.18 3.13
N LYS A 53 6.62 1.06 3.52
CA LYS A 53 7.97 1.43 3.99
C LYS A 53 8.49 0.55 5.11
N ILE A 54 7.65 0.21 6.10
CA ILE A 54 8.11 -0.66 7.19
C ILE A 54 8.26 -2.11 6.74
N ALA A 55 7.45 -2.59 5.82
CA ALA A 55 7.62 -3.89 5.19
C ALA A 55 8.90 -3.92 4.33
N SER A 56 9.10 -2.92 3.48
CA SER A 56 10.29 -2.78 2.64
C SER A 56 11.59 -2.71 3.46
N LYS A 57 11.60 -1.95 4.56
CA LYS A 57 12.75 -1.87 5.47
C LYS A 57 13.05 -3.22 6.11
N ALA A 58 12.03 -3.89 6.64
CA ALA A 58 12.19 -5.22 7.24
C ALA A 58 12.71 -6.27 6.23
N GLU A 59 12.35 -6.10 4.95
CA GLU A 59 12.77 -6.96 3.83
C GLU A 59 14.09 -6.54 3.16
N ASP A 60 14.78 -5.56 3.75
CA ASP A 60 16.07 -5.06 3.24
C ASP A 60 15.99 -4.58 1.77
N GLN A 61 14.89 -3.89 1.43
CA GLN A 61 14.71 -3.32 0.09
C GLN A 61 15.43 -1.97 -0.09
N PHE A 62 16.60 -1.82 0.50
CA PHE A 62 17.45 -0.64 0.37
C PHE A 62 18.36 -0.73 -0.85
N VAL A 63 18.52 0.40 -1.53
CA VAL A 63 19.51 0.58 -2.61
C VAL A 63 20.45 1.71 -2.23
N SER A 64 21.75 1.43 -2.11
CA SER A 64 22.78 2.46 -1.90
C SER A 64 22.92 3.30 -3.17
N LEU A 65 22.59 4.59 -3.09
CA LEU A 65 22.71 5.52 -4.21
C LEU A 65 24.18 5.77 -4.61
N ASP A 66 25.12 5.59 -3.68
CA ASP A 66 26.54 5.75 -3.96
C ASP A 66 27.09 4.68 -4.93
N LYS A 67 26.39 3.55 -5.05
CA LYS A 67 26.73 2.46 -5.97
C LYS A 67 26.05 2.59 -7.34
N ILE A 68 25.19 3.59 -7.53
CA ILE A 68 24.45 3.78 -8.78
C ILE A 68 25.25 4.66 -9.73
N ASN A 69 25.53 4.15 -10.92
CA ASN A 69 26.09 4.93 -12.03
C ASN A 69 24.96 5.26 -13.03
N PRO A 70 24.41 6.50 -12.99
CA PRO A 70 23.28 6.85 -13.83
C PRO A 70 23.64 6.88 -15.32
N SER A 71 22.74 6.40 -16.17
CA SER A 71 22.81 6.51 -17.62
C SER A 71 22.80 7.97 -18.09
N LEU A 72 23.23 8.20 -19.32
CA LEU A 72 23.19 9.54 -19.94
C LEU A 72 21.76 10.10 -19.98
N SER A 73 20.76 9.25 -20.20
CA SER A 73 19.35 9.65 -20.21
C SER A 73 18.88 10.13 -18.83
N SER A 74 19.24 9.41 -17.77
CA SER A 74 18.90 9.80 -16.38
C SER A 74 19.62 11.08 -15.97
N ARG A 75 20.89 11.25 -16.36
CA ARG A 75 21.66 12.49 -16.10
C ARG A 75 21.05 13.70 -16.80
N ARG A 76 20.65 13.56 -18.09
CA ARG A 76 20.00 14.64 -18.85
C ARG A 76 18.64 15.02 -18.27
N TRP A 77 17.84 14.03 -17.89
CA TRP A 77 16.55 14.24 -17.26
C TRP A 77 16.69 14.94 -15.91
N ALA A 78 17.54 14.44 -15.05
CA ALA A 78 17.80 14.98 -13.74
C ALA A 78 18.31 16.43 -13.79
N ARG A 79 19.27 16.74 -14.68
CA ARG A 79 19.78 18.10 -14.88
C ARG A 79 18.67 19.07 -15.28
N ARG A 80 17.79 18.65 -16.20
CA ARG A 80 16.69 19.50 -16.70
C ARG A 80 15.70 19.90 -15.62
N TYR A 81 15.48 19.06 -14.62
CA TYR A 81 14.43 19.23 -13.61
C TYR A 81 14.97 19.33 -12.18
N ASN A 82 16.28 19.51 -12.02
CA ASN A 82 16.96 19.59 -10.71
C ASN A 82 16.63 18.39 -9.80
N LEU A 83 16.79 17.17 -10.33
CA LEU A 83 16.54 15.89 -9.64
C LEU A 83 17.87 15.14 -9.39
N ASP A 84 17.83 14.11 -8.55
CA ASP A 84 18.94 13.16 -8.43
C ASP A 84 18.87 12.12 -9.58
N ALA A 85 19.94 12.10 -10.39
CA ALA A 85 20.05 11.17 -11.51
C ALA A 85 20.09 9.69 -11.06
N ARG A 86 20.62 9.42 -9.87
CA ARG A 86 20.74 8.08 -9.29
C ARG A 86 19.35 7.55 -8.92
N VAL A 87 18.50 8.38 -8.33
CA VAL A 87 17.10 8.04 -8.02
C VAL A 87 16.30 7.79 -9.29
N THR A 88 16.52 8.63 -10.32
CA THR A 88 15.91 8.43 -11.64
C THR A 88 16.32 7.08 -12.25
N GLU A 89 17.59 6.72 -12.14
CA GLU A 89 18.10 5.44 -12.65
C GLU A 89 17.48 4.24 -11.92
N VAL A 90 17.42 4.30 -10.59
CA VAL A 90 16.77 3.26 -9.76
C VAL A 90 15.29 3.12 -10.14
N ALA A 91 14.57 4.24 -10.31
CA ALA A 91 13.17 4.20 -10.71
C ALA A 91 12.96 3.56 -12.08
N LEU A 92 13.87 3.81 -13.04
CA LEU A 92 13.86 3.17 -14.35
C LEU A 92 14.17 1.68 -14.27
N ALA A 93 15.15 1.28 -13.43
CA ALA A 93 15.51 -0.12 -13.22
C ALA A 93 14.36 -0.93 -12.59
N GLU A 94 13.54 -0.31 -11.73
CA GLU A 94 12.36 -0.93 -11.11
C GLU A 94 11.10 -0.87 -12.01
N SER A 95 11.19 -0.18 -13.15
CA SER A 95 10.07 -0.07 -14.09
C SER A 95 10.07 -1.22 -15.11
N LYS A 96 8.88 -1.70 -15.44
CA LYS A 96 8.64 -2.52 -16.63
C LYS A 96 8.62 -1.67 -17.90
N ARG A 97 8.04 -0.48 -17.81
CA ARG A 97 8.02 0.53 -18.87
C ARG A 97 7.72 1.92 -18.32
N VAL A 98 8.13 2.94 -19.08
CA VAL A 98 7.75 4.33 -18.82
C VAL A 98 6.42 4.60 -19.49
N VAL A 99 5.42 4.99 -18.70
CA VAL A 99 4.08 5.36 -19.19
C VAL A 99 4.07 6.82 -19.64
N ARG A 100 4.65 7.71 -18.80
CA ARG A 100 4.72 9.15 -19.11
C ARG A 100 5.93 9.78 -18.45
N ARG A 101 6.52 10.75 -19.17
CA ARG A 101 7.65 11.55 -18.67
C ARG A 101 7.34 13.02 -18.96
N LYS A 102 7.02 13.81 -17.92
CA LYS A 102 6.66 15.23 -18.11
C LYS A 102 6.96 16.03 -16.85
N ARG A 103 7.52 17.24 -17.01
CA ARG A 103 7.75 18.23 -15.92
C ARG A 103 8.46 17.66 -14.70
N GLY A 104 9.48 16.82 -14.89
CA GLY A 104 10.22 16.19 -13.79
C GLY A 104 9.53 14.97 -13.16
N VAL A 105 8.30 14.67 -13.53
CA VAL A 105 7.57 13.49 -13.04
C VAL A 105 7.74 12.33 -14.02
N LEU A 106 8.16 11.19 -13.49
CA LEU A 106 8.32 9.93 -14.21
C LEU A 106 7.20 8.98 -13.77
N ILE A 107 6.20 8.79 -14.61
CA ILE A 107 5.15 7.79 -14.38
C ILE A 107 5.56 6.49 -15.06
N THR A 108 5.61 5.43 -14.30
CA THR A 108 6.10 4.12 -14.74
C THR A 108 5.09 3.02 -14.36
N GLU A 109 5.10 1.97 -15.14
CA GLU A 109 4.51 0.69 -14.74
C GLU A 109 5.60 -0.13 -14.04
N THR A 110 5.36 -0.48 -12.78
CA THR A 110 6.28 -1.31 -11.99
C THR A 110 6.23 -2.79 -12.44
N ARG A 111 7.16 -3.60 -11.94
CA ARG A 111 7.13 -5.07 -12.16
C ARG A 111 5.86 -5.72 -11.59
N HIS A 112 5.24 -5.10 -10.58
CA HIS A 112 3.97 -5.54 -9.98
C HIS A 112 2.74 -5.20 -10.84
N GLY A 113 2.92 -4.38 -11.90
CA GLY A 113 1.83 -3.86 -12.75
C GLY A 113 1.20 -2.56 -12.24
N LEU A 114 1.68 -2.01 -11.13
CA LEU A 114 1.22 -0.74 -10.59
C LEU A 114 1.72 0.41 -11.47
N VAL A 115 0.84 1.37 -11.77
CA VAL A 115 1.22 2.60 -12.50
C VAL A 115 1.31 3.75 -11.50
N CYS A 116 2.54 4.20 -11.23
CA CYS A 116 2.80 5.22 -10.22
C CYS A 116 4.02 6.08 -10.56
N ALA A 117 4.26 7.13 -9.78
CA ALA A 117 5.43 7.97 -9.91
C ALA A 117 6.68 7.22 -9.46
N ASN A 118 7.76 7.34 -10.23
CA ASN A 118 9.11 6.83 -9.90
C ASN A 118 9.14 5.35 -9.47
N SER A 119 8.25 4.52 -9.99
CA SER A 119 8.14 3.09 -9.64
C SER A 119 7.94 2.83 -8.14
N GLY A 120 7.40 3.79 -7.38
CA GLY A 120 7.29 3.69 -5.93
C GLY A 120 8.63 3.80 -5.19
N VAL A 121 9.72 4.18 -5.87
CA VAL A 121 11.03 4.42 -5.23
C VAL A 121 10.95 5.67 -4.37
N ASP A 122 11.30 5.54 -3.09
CA ASP A 122 11.25 6.62 -2.12
C ASP A 122 12.63 6.85 -1.48
N VAL A 123 13.00 8.12 -1.30
CA VAL A 123 14.21 8.54 -0.60
C VAL A 123 13.91 9.26 0.71
N SER A 124 12.64 9.52 0.99
CA SER A 124 12.22 10.21 2.20
C SER A 124 12.26 9.29 3.41
N ASN A 125 12.79 9.76 4.53
CA ASN A 125 12.98 8.98 5.76
C ASN A 125 13.85 7.72 5.56
N VAL A 126 14.87 7.81 4.67
CA VAL A 126 15.77 6.72 4.36
C VAL A 126 17.22 7.20 4.52
N ASN A 127 17.84 6.88 5.65
CA ASN A 127 19.27 7.10 5.96
C ASN A 127 19.85 8.43 5.43
N GLY A 128 19.19 9.56 5.66
CA GLY A 128 19.69 10.87 5.26
C GLY A 128 19.88 11.08 3.76
N GLY A 129 19.13 10.36 2.91
CA GLY A 129 19.18 10.51 1.46
C GLY A 129 20.31 9.75 0.75
N ARG A 130 21.07 8.90 1.46
CA ARG A 130 22.11 8.04 0.86
C ARG A 130 21.55 6.76 0.24
N HIS A 131 20.33 6.39 0.60
CA HIS A 131 19.68 5.19 0.11
C HIS A 131 18.31 5.54 -0.49
N ALA A 132 17.92 4.77 -1.46
CA ALA A 132 16.54 4.66 -1.91
C ALA A 132 15.90 3.41 -1.29
N LEU A 133 14.60 3.46 -1.05
CA LEU A 133 13.80 2.35 -0.59
C LEU A 133 12.86 1.93 -1.72
N LEU A 134 12.90 0.66 -2.07
CA LEU A 134 12.05 0.06 -3.09
C LEU A 134 10.75 -0.48 -2.46
N LEU A 135 9.75 -0.75 -3.28
CA LEU A 135 8.60 -1.53 -2.86
C LEU A 135 9.03 -2.96 -2.45
N PRO A 136 8.27 -3.66 -1.62
CA PRO A 136 8.51 -5.09 -1.38
C PRO A 136 8.55 -5.84 -2.72
N LYS A 137 9.41 -6.87 -2.84
CA LYS A 137 9.52 -7.66 -4.08
C LYS A 137 8.20 -8.30 -4.51
N ASP A 138 7.40 -8.70 -3.56
CA ASP A 138 6.04 -9.24 -3.74
C ASP A 138 5.19 -8.77 -2.56
N PRO A 139 4.48 -7.65 -2.68
CA PRO A 139 3.70 -7.08 -1.57
C PRO A 139 2.58 -8.01 -1.07
N ASP A 140 1.94 -8.80 -1.95
CA ASP A 140 0.94 -9.78 -1.54
C ASP A 140 1.57 -10.88 -0.67
N ARG A 141 2.76 -11.37 -1.06
CA ARG A 141 3.51 -12.35 -0.26
C ARG A 141 3.96 -11.77 1.07
N SER A 142 4.35 -10.50 1.09
CA SER A 142 4.72 -9.78 2.32
C SER A 142 3.53 -9.66 3.26
N ALA A 143 2.34 -9.28 2.75
CA ALA A 143 1.10 -9.24 3.50
C ALA A 143 0.74 -10.64 4.05
N ALA A 144 0.82 -11.67 3.22
CA ALA A 144 0.51 -13.04 3.61
C ALA A 144 1.50 -13.59 4.66
N ARG A 145 2.77 -13.21 4.60
CA ARG A 145 3.76 -13.58 5.63
C ARG A 145 3.42 -12.95 6.96
N LEU A 146 3.21 -11.62 6.98
CA LEU A 146 2.82 -10.90 8.18
C LEU A 146 1.51 -11.46 8.77
N GLN A 147 0.52 -11.72 7.94
CA GLN A 147 -0.74 -12.33 8.35
C GLN A 147 -0.51 -13.67 9.05
N ARG A 148 0.26 -14.58 8.45
CA ARG A 148 0.53 -15.91 9.05
C ARG A 148 1.23 -15.78 10.40
N GLU A 149 2.23 -14.91 10.51
CA GLU A 149 2.96 -14.69 11.76
C GLU A 149 2.02 -14.18 12.87
N LEU A 150 1.17 -13.20 12.57
CA LEU A 150 0.20 -12.67 13.52
C LEU A 150 -0.87 -13.71 13.88
N ASN A 151 -1.44 -14.39 12.90
CA ASN A 151 -2.48 -15.41 13.13
C ASN A 151 -1.98 -16.57 14.00
N THR A 152 -0.73 -17.00 13.79
CA THR A 152 -0.12 -18.06 14.62
C THR A 152 0.04 -17.63 16.07
N ARG A 153 0.44 -16.38 16.32
CA ARG A 153 0.69 -15.87 17.68
C ARG A 153 -0.58 -15.51 18.43
N LEU A 154 -1.55 -14.93 17.71
CA LEU A 154 -2.78 -14.41 18.32
C LEU A 154 -3.93 -15.43 18.30
N LYS A 155 -3.81 -16.51 17.52
CA LYS A 155 -4.90 -17.47 17.25
C LYS A 155 -6.15 -16.79 16.67
N LEU A 156 -5.95 -15.72 15.89
CA LEU A 156 -6.98 -14.94 15.22
C LEU A 156 -6.73 -14.96 13.71
N SER A 157 -7.78 -14.78 12.90
CA SER A 157 -7.65 -14.57 11.47
C SER A 157 -7.75 -13.07 11.18
N ILE A 158 -6.60 -12.43 10.97
CA ILE A 158 -6.48 -10.99 10.75
C ILE A 158 -6.06 -10.74 9.30
N PRO A 159 -6.90 -10.14 8.45
CA PRO A 159 -6.46 -9.66 7.14
C PRO A 159 -5.39 -8.57 7.27
N VAL A 160 -4.49 -8.55 6.30
CA VAL A 160 -3.41 -7.56 6.22
C VAL A 160 -3.45 -6.88 4.85
N ILE A 161 -3.39 -5.55 4.84
CA ILE A 161 -3.23 -4.75 3.63
C ILE A 161 -1.93 -3.95 3.75
N ILE A 162 -1.07 -4.02 2.74
CA ILE A 162 0.10 -3.16 2.58
C ILE A 162 -0.28 -2.02 1.63
N THR A 163 0.05 -0.77 2.02
CA THR A 163 -0.35 0.43 1.27
C THR A 163 0.83 1.27 0.83
N ASP A 164 0.61 2.03 -0.25
CA ASP A 164 1.49 3.11 -0.67
C ASP A 164 0.67 4.35 -1.06
N SER A 165 1.33 5.52 -1.13
CA SER A 165 0.68 6.80 -1.45
C SER A 165 0.87 7.14 -2.92
N PHE A 166 -0.21 7.15 -3.70
CA PHE A 166 -0.18 7.44 -5.13
C PHE A 166 -0.86 8.76 -5.47
N GLY A 167 -0.29 9.45 -6.48
CA GLY A 167 -1.01 10.50 -7.19
C GLY A 167 -2.11 9.90 -8.06
N ARG A 168 -3.10 10.70 -8.39
CA ARG A 168 -4.25 10.30 -9.20
C ARG A 168 -4.38 11.16 -10.45
N PRO A 169 -4.76 10.60 -11.59
CA PRO A 169 -5.12 11.39 -12.76
C PRO A 169 -6.24 12.40 -12.42
N TRP A 170 -6.12 13.61 -12.96
CA TRP A 170 -7.11 14.71 -12.85
C TRP A 170 -7.50 15.18 -11.45
N ARG A 171 -6.80 14.76 -10.42
CA ARG A 171 -7.05 15.23 -9.04
C ARG A 171 -5.75 15.57 -8.35
N GLU A 172 -5.73 16.66 -7.63
CA GLU A 172 -4.64 17.05 -6.75
C GLU A 172 -4.56 16.14 -5.51
N GLY A 173 -3.37 16.06 -4.94
CA GLY A 173 -3.08 15.30 -3.73
C GLY A 173 -2.84 13.82 -3.95
N LEU A 174 -2.28 13.17 -2.93
CA LEU A 174 -2.02 11.74 -2.88
C LEU A 174 -3.13 11.06 -2.08
N THR A 175 -3.40 9.81 -2.44
CA THR A 175 -4.21 8.89 -1.61
C THR A 175 -3.44 7.60 -1.38
N GLU A 176 -3.79 6.90 -0.32
CA GLU A 176 -3.29 5.55 -0.11
C GLU A 176 -3.99 4.59 -1.05
N VAL A 177 -3.25 3.61 -1.55
CA VAL A 177 -3.76 2.50 -2.35
C VAL A 177 -3.21 1.19 -1.80
N ALA A 178 -3.98 0.12 -1.93
CA ALA A 178 -3.56 -1.21 -1.54
C ALA A 178 -2.59 -1.77 -2.60
N ILE A 179 -1.38 -2.12 -2.19
CA ILE A 179 -0.37 -2.72 -3.06
C ILE A 179 -0.06 -4.18 -2.71
N GLY A 180 -0.54 -4.67 -1.55
CA GLY A 180 -0.43 -6.06 -1.13
C GLY A 180 -1.59 -6.41 -0.19
N ILE A 181 -2.20 -7.59 -0.38
CA ILE A 181 -3.41 -8.00 0.33
C ILE A 181 -3.28 -9.47 0.76
N ALA A 182 -3.75 -9.76 1.98
CA ALA A 182 -3.90 -11.14 2.46
C ALA A 182 -5.14 -11.28 3.35
N GLY A 183 -5.85 -12.39 3.22
CA GLY A 183 -6.94 -12.81 4.11
C GLY A 183 -8.32 -12.25 3.76
N MET A 184 -8.46 -11.39 2.75
CA MET A 184 -9.75 -10.85 2.32
C MET A 184 -9.80 -10.67 0.80
N HIS A 185 -10.98 -10.53 0.22
CA HIS A 185 -11.14 -10.11 -1.17
C HIS A 185 -10.82 -8.61 -1.33
N ALA A 186 -10.13 -8.26 -2.43
CA ALA A 186 -9.77 -6.87 -2.75
C ALA A 186 -10.98 -6.04 -3.21
N LEU A 187 -11.93 -6.69 -3.86
CA LEU A 187 -13.08 -6.09 -4.52
C LEU A 187 -14.38 -6.60 -3.91
N HIS A 188 -15.39 -5.74 -3.92
CA HIS A 188 -16.77 -6.13 -3.68
C HIS A 188 -17.56 -6.02 -5.00
N ASP A 189 -17.95 -7.14 -5.55
CA ASP A 189 -18.67 -7.21 -6.81
C ASP A 189 -20.18 -7.26 -6.56
N TYR A 190 -20.88 -6.24 -7.03
CA TYR A 190 -22.35 -6.11 -6.96
C TYR A 190 -23.03 -6.49 -8.27
N ARG A 191 -22.31 -6.85 -9.29
CA ARG A 191 -22.89 -7.21 -10.59
C ARG A 191 -23.85 -8.39 -10.43
N GLY A 192 -24.98 -8.29 -11.13
CA GLY A 192 -26.06 -9.28 -11.02
C GLY A 192 -26.97 -9.12 -9.79
N ARG A 193 -26.69 -8.19 -8.88
CA ARG A 193 -27.58 -7.82 -7.78
C ARG A 193 -28.53 -6.72 -8.20
N ARG A 194 -29.54 -6.46 -7.36
CA ARG A 194 -30.46 -5.32 -7.50
C ARG A 194 -30.24 -4.35 -6.34
N ASP A 195 -30.39 -3.06 -6.62
CA ASP A 195 -30.42 -2.03 -5.57
C ASP A 195 -31.73 -2.06 -4.77
N SER A 196 -31.88 -1.15 -3.80
CA SER A 196 -33.05 -1.04 -2.94
C SER A 196 -34.37 -0.71 -3.69
N HIS A 197 -34.28 -0.22 -4.93
CA HIS A 197 -35.40 0.10 -5.81
C HIS A 197 -35.59 -0.95 -6.92
N GLY A 198 -34.84 -2.06 -6.89
CA GLY A 198 -34.97 -3.16 -7.86
C GLY A 198 -34.19 -2.96 -9.16
N TYR A 199 -33.37 -1.88 -9.29
CA TYR A 199 -32.57 -1.64 -10.47
C TYR A 199 -31.37 -2.61 -10.54
N PRO A 200 -31.14 -3.30 -11.68
CA PRO A 200 -30.05 -4.27 -11.80
C PRO A 200 -28.68 -3.60 -11.90
N LEU A 201 -27.77 -3.92 -10.97
CA LEU A 201 -26.39 -3.45 -10.96
C LEU A 201 -25.58 -4.26 -11.97
N ARG A 202 -25.16 -3.63 -13.09
CA ARG A 202 -24.47 -4.33 -14.19
C ARG A 202 -22.95 -4.14 -14.17
N VAL A 203 -22.47 -3.03 -13.59
CA VAL A 203 -21.05 -2.64 -13.67
C VAL A 203 -20.43 -2.28 -12.33
N THR A 204 -21.21 -2.30 -11.26
CA THR A 204 -20.77 -1.81 -9.94
C THR A 204 -19.84 -2.81 -9.28
N ILE A 205 -18.58 -2.40 -9.12
CA ILE A 205 -17.54 -3.09 -8.35
C ILE A 205 -16.85 -2.05 -7.49
N GLU A 206 -16.76 -2.29 -6.19
CA GLU A 206 -16.06 -1.41 -5.25
C GLU A 206 -14.66 -1.94 -4.95
N ALA A 207 -13.68 -1.04 -4.94
CA ALA A 207 -12.29 -1.33 -4.61
C ALA A 207 -12.09 -1.25 -3.08
N VAL A 208 -12.71 -2.16 -2.36
CA VAL A 208 -12.78 -2.15 -0.88
C VAL A 208 -11.41 -2.05 -0.23
N ALA A 209 -10.39 -2.72 -0.78
CA ALA A 209 -9.06 -2.66 -0.22
C ALA A 209 -8.43 -1.25 -0.39
N ASP A 210 -8.73 -0.53 -1.47
CA ASP A 210 -8.27 0.85 -1.65
C ASP A 210 -9.04 1.82 -0.74
N GLU A 211 -10.33 1.60 -0.50
CA GLU A 211 -11.11 2.39 0.45
C GLU A 211 -10.58 2.25 1.87
N LEU A 212 -10.24 1.02 2.29
CA LEU A 212 -9.60 0.76 3.58
C LEU A 212 -8.19 1.37 3.65
N ALA A 213 -7.43 1.31 2.56
CA ALA A 213 -6.13 1.98 2.47
C ALA A 213 -6.27 3.50 2.61
N CYS A 214 -7.22 4.13 1.92
CA CYS A 214 -7.52 5.56 2.03
C CYS A 214 -7.93 5.94 3.45
N ALA A 215 -8.80 5.15 4.09
CA ALA A 215 -9.21 5.37 5.47
C ALA A 215 -8.02 5.34 6.45
N ALA A 216 -7.10 4.38 6.27
CA ALA A 216 -5.84 4.32 7.02
C ALA A 216 -4.97 5.56 6.82
N GLY A 217 -4.97 6.13 5.62
CA GLY A 217 -4.24 7.36 5.28
C GLY A 217 -4.59 8.55 6.15
N LEU A 218 -5.82 8.62 6.68
CA LEU A 218 -6.29 9.71 7.54
C LEU A 218 -5.57 9.74 8.89
N VAL A 219 -5.16 8.59 9.41
CA VAL A 219 -4.47 8.49 10.72
C VAL A 219 -2.97 8.20 10.58
N CYS A 220 -2.55 7.55 9.49
CA CYS A 220 -1.15 7.24 9.21
C CYS A 220 -0.46 8.42 8.50
N GLY A 221 -0.31 9.54 9.18
CA GLY A 221 0.31 10.73 8.61
C GLY A 221 1.78 10.56 8.21
N LYS A 222 2.34 11.55 7.52
CA LYS A 222 3.74 11.52 7.04
C LYS A 222 4.77 11.81 8.14
N LEU A 223 4.37 12.50 9.22
CA LEU A 223 5.26 13.02 10.27
C LEU A 223 5.02 12.38 11.65
N THR A 224 4.00 11.53 11.79
CA THR A 224 3.49 11.05 13.09
C THR A 224 4.13 9.76 13.59
N ARG A 225 5.06 9.17 12.83
CA ARG A 225 5.63 7.82 13.11
C ARG A 225 4.56 6.74 13.31
N THR A 226 3.45 6.88 12.58
CA THR A 226 2.30 5.97 12.63
C THR A 226 2.21 5.19 11.31
N PRO A 227 3.03 4.15 11.10
CA PRO A 227 3.10 3.44 9.84
C PRO A 227 2.08 2.29 9.71
N ALA A 228 1.21 2.12 10.69
CA ALA A 228 0.19 1.09 10.67
C ALA A 228 -1.06 1.54 11.43
N CYS A 229 -2.19 0.91 11.17
CA CYS A 229 -3.41 1.08 11.94
C CYS A 229 -4.27 -0.19 11.91
N ILE A 230 -5.19 -0.28 12.87
CA ILE A 230 -6.24 -1.29 12.92
C ILE A 230 -7.52 -0.64 12.41
N ILE A 231 -8.20 -1.28 11.46
CA ILE A 231 -9.58 -0.94 11.10
C ILE A 231 -10.50 -1.97 11.76
N ARG A 232 -11.40 -1.48 12.60
CA ARG A 232 -12.36 -2.27 13.37
C ARG A 232 -13.79 -1.90 13.02
N GLY A 233 -14.67 -2.88 12.94
CA GLY A 233 -16.10 -2.67 12.65
C GLY A 233 -16.48 -2.86 11.19
N PHE A 234 -15.52 -2.88 10.25
CA PHE A 234 -15.78 -3.16 8.85
C PHE A 234 -16.02 -4.66 8.59
N GLN A 235 -17.10 -4.99 7.87
CA GLN A 235 -17.38 -6.37 7.45
C GLN A 235 -16.71 -6.66 6.11
N TYR A 236 -15.54 -7.26 6.15
CA TYR A 236 -14.86 -7.72 4.95
C TYR A 236 -15.34 -9.14 4.55
N ARG A 237 -15.10 -9.50 3.31
CA ARG A 237 -15.31 -10.87 2.81
C ARG A 237 -13.97 -11.61 2.91
N PRO A 238 -13.86 -12.66 3.77
CA PRO A 238 -12.67 -13.48 3.83
C PRO A 238 -12.36 -14.10 2.47
N GLY A 239 -11.06 -14.18 2.11
CA GLY A 239 -10.68 -14.73 0.82
C GLY A 239 -9.19 -14.61 0.51
N ARG A 240 -8.83 -15.00 -0.71
CA ARG A 240 -7.46 -14.96 -1.22
C ARG A 240 -7.28 -13.83 -2.25
N GLY A 241 -7.84 -12.65 -1.95
CA GLY A 241 -7.66 -11.46 -2.80
C GLY A 241 -6.19 -11.05 -2.87
N ARG A 242 -5.84 -10.40 -3.96
CA ARG A 242 -4.49 -9.89 -4.24
C ARG A 242 -4.58 -8.47 -4.75
N ALA A 243 -3.54 -7.68 -4.57
CA ALA A 243 -3.48 -6.31 -5.09
C ALA A 243 -3.61 -6.26 -6.62
N ARG A 244 -3.14 -7.30 -7.34
CA ARG A 244 -3.34 -7.40 -8.80
C ARG A 244 -4.81 -7.43 -9.23
N ASP A 245 -5.73 -7.83 -8.35
CA ASP A 245 -7.17 -7.86 -8.65
C ASP A 245 -7.74 -6.44 -8.81
N LEU A 246 -7.04 -5.43 -8.26
CA LEU A 246 -7.34 -4.00 -8.40
C LEU A 246 -6.77 -3.40 -9.70
N ILE A 247 -5.83 -4.09 -10.36
CA ILE A 247 -5.18 -3.59 -11.57
C ILE A 247 -6.09 -3.84 -12.76
N ARG A 248 -6.49 -2.75 -13.44
CA ARG A 248 -7.32 -2.85 -14.64
C ARG A 248 -6.56 -3.57 -15.77
N PRO A 249 -7.17 -4.59 -16.41
CA PRO A 249 -6.57 -5.22 -17.59
C PRO A 249 -6.33 -4.22 -18.69
N ALA A 250 -5.20 -4.33 -19.41
CA ALA A 250 -4.83 -3.39 -20.48
C ALA A 250 -5.89 -3.28 -21.57
N ALA A 251 -6.60 -4.37 -21.87
CA ALA A 251 -7.67 -4.38 -22.88
C ALA A 251 -8.90 -3.52 -22.51
N THR A 252 -9.09 -3.21 -21.24
CA THR A 252 -10.21 -2.39 -20.73
C THR A 252 -9.75 -1.06 -20.15
N ASP A 253 -8.44 -0.75 -20.23
CA ASP A 253 -7.86 0.47 -19.72
C ASP A 253 -8.05 1.61 -20.73
N LEU A 254 -8.75 2.66 -20.32
CA LEU A 254 -9.05 3.84 -21.17
C LEU A 254 -7.92 4.89 -21.16
N PHE A 255 -6.84 4.67 -20.39
CA PHE A 255 -5.80 5.67 -20.14
C PHE A 255 -4.39 5.22 -20.57
N ARG A 256 -4.28 4.08 -21.21
CA ARG A 256 -3.04 3.54 -21.80
C ARG A 256 -2.97 3.72 -23.29
#